data_21d1f2a2ea87ace938ca9c3ebd739854
#
_entry.id   21d1f2a2ea87ace938ca9c3ebd739854
#
_cell.length_a   1.000
_cell.length_b   1.000
_cell.length_c   1.000
_cell.angle_alpha   90.00
_cell.angle_beta   90.00
_cell.angle_gamma   90.00
#
_symmetry.space_group_name_H-M   'P 1'
#
loop_
_entity.id
_entity.type
_entity.pdbx_description
1 polymer ?
#
loop_
_entity_poly.entity_id
_entity_poly.type
_entity_poly.pdbx_seq_one_letter_code
_entity_poly.pdbx_strand_id
1 'polypeptide(L)'
;AGKTIFGLHVLTADPADTGLYINLGEPTAYLRETADRFDRPTDGLEFLDLSPSGDAFHGDSAYDLFHADEVERSPITESIRERVDDVDPDRVLVDPITELRYLAPDERQFRTQVLGLVDFLKARGATVVLTSQAAHSVPDDDLQFLVDAVVTLDVDERRRTLSVPKFRGSAARRGPHTVTIDDAGMHVWPRLDPERHHRDRSLGELASGVAGLDELLDGGITTGALTFLSGPTGVGKTTTALQFMTQAARRGEESVLYSFEESPQTMVAR
;
A
#
# COMPACT_ATOMS: atom_id res chain seq x y z
N ALA A 1 -1.88 9.94 -6.71
CA ALA A 1 -1.00 9.53 -5.61
C ALA A 1 -0.97 8.02 -5.35
N GLY A 2 -1.67 7.18 -6.14
CA GLY A 2 -1.65 5.72 -6.04
C GLY A 2 -2.83 5.09 -5.31
N LYS A 3 -3.92 5.82 -5.04
CA LYS A 3 -5.13 5.28 -4.40
C LYS A 3 -5.79 4.19 -5.23
N THR A 4 -5.98 4.43 -6.52
CA THR A 4 -6.53 3.46 -7.48
C THR A 4 -5.67 2.18 -7.53
N ILE A 5 -4.33 2.31 -7.58
CA ILE A 5 -3.42 1.16 -7.58
C ILE A 5 -3.53 0.39 -6.26
N PHE A 6 -3.58 1.09 -5.12
CA PHE A 6 -3.82 0.46 -3.81
C PHE A 6 -5.14 -0.32 -3.79
N GLY A 7 -6.22 0.29 -4.30
CA GLY A 7 -7.52 -0.36 -4.41
C GLY A 7 -7.49 -1.62 -5.27
N LEU A 8 -6.83 -1.56 -6.43
CA LEU A 8 -6.64 -2.72 -7.31
C LEU A 8 -5.85 -3.83 -6.61
N HIS A 9 -4.78 -3.51 -5.87
CA HIS A 9 -4.07 -4.51 -5.05
C HIS A 9 -4.97 -5.20 -4.03
N VAL A 10 -5.90 -4.46 -3.41
CA VAL A 10 -6.85 -5.06 -2.45
C VAL A 10 -7.84 -5.96 -3.16
N LEU A 11 -8.41 -5.51 -4.29
CA LEU A 11 -9.40 -6.31 -5.04
C LEU A 11 -8.80 -7.60 -5.61
N THR A 12 -7.52 -7.57 -6.03
CA THR A 12 -6.85 -8.72 -6.66
C THR A 12 -5.94 -9.50 -5.70
N ALA A 13 -6.01 -9.26 -4.38
CA ALA A 13 -5.09 -9.86 -3.42
C ALA A 13 -5.29 -11.37 -3.25
N ASP A 14 -6.50 -11.87 -3.44
CA ASP A 14 -6.81 -13.30 -3.47
C ASP A 14 -7.58 -13.62 -4.76
N PRO A 15 -7.05 -14.49 -5.63
CA PRO A 15 -7.73 -14.88 -6.86
C PRO A 15 -9.03 -15.66 -6.65
N ALA A 16 -9.26 -16.20 -5.44
CA ALA A 16 -10.48 -16.91 -5.11
C ALA A 16 -11.65 -15.98 -4.75
N ASP A 17 -11.35 -14.72 -4.40
CA ASP A 17 -12.35 -13.73 -4.01
C ASP A 17 -12.94 -13.02 -5.24
N THR A 18 -14.24 -12.76 -5.19
CA THR A 18 -14.93 -11.94 -6.18
C THR A 18 -14.78 -10.46 -5.85
N GLY A 19 -14.16 -9.70 -6.74
CA GLY A 19 -13.94 -8.27 -6.60
C GLY A 19 -14.95 -7.44 -7.39
N LEU A 20 -15.53 -6.41 -6.76
CA LEU A 20 -16.36 -5.41 -7.43
C LEU A 20 -15.72 -4.03 -7.34
N TYR A 21 -15.47 -3.41 -8.50
CA TYR A 21 -15.02 -2.02 -8.61
C TYR A 21 -16.21 -1.12 -8.96
N ILE A 22 -16.62 -0.28 -8.05
CA ILE A 22 -17.64 0.77 -8.27
C ILE A 22 -16.90 2.05 -8.62
N ASN A 23 -16.97 2.41 -9.88
CA ASN A 23 -16.29 3.55 -10.46
C ASN A 23 -17.21 4.76 -10.55
N LEU A 24 -16.79 5.86 -9.94
CA LEU A 24 -17.53 7.12 -9.91
C LEU A 24 -16.80 8.27 -10.64
N GLY A 25 -15.56 8.08 -11.06
CA GLY A 25 -14.73 9.17 -11.55
C GLY A 25 -14.22 9.03 -12.98
N GLU A 26 -13.49 7.98 -13.29
CA GLU A 26 -12.75 7.83 -14.53
C GLU A 26 -13.40 6.77 -15.45
N PRO A 27 -13.25 6.84 -16.78
CA PRO A 27 -13.77 5.79 -17.67
C PRO A 27 -13.20 4.40 -17.33
N THR A 28 -14.05 3.37 -17.27
CA THR A 28 -13.63 2.00 -16.95
C THR A 28 -12.54 1.46 -17.89
N ALA A 29 -12.54 1.85 -19.17
CA ALA A 29 -11.49 1.46 -20.10
C ALA A 29 -10.09 1.92 -19.64
N TYR A 30 -9.99 3.12 -19.08
CA TYR A 30 -8.75 3.66 -18.55
C TYR A 30 -8.28 2.92 -17.27
N LEU A 31 -9.23 2.52 -16.43
CA LEU A 31 -8.94 1.72 -15.23
C LEU A 31 -8.42 0.34 -15.58
N ARG A 32 -8.98 -0.31 -16.61
CA ARG A 32 -8.49 -1.61 -17.13
C ARG A 32 -7.07 -1.48 -17.70
N GLU A 33 -6.82 -0.48 -18.55
CA GLU A 33 -5.47 -0.21 -19.06
C GLU A 33 -4.47 0.05 -17.93
N THR A 34 -4.89 0.76 -16.90
CA THR A 34 -4.06 1.01 -15.71
C THR A 34 -3.76 -0.28 -14.97
N ALA A 35 -4.75 -1.15 -14.76
CA ALA A 35 -4.57 -2.44 -14.11
C ALA A 35 -3.61 -3.35 -14.88
N ASP A 36 -3.78 -3.44 -16.20
CA ASP A 36 -2.91 -4.23 -17.09
C ASP A 36 -1.46 -3.73 -17.03
N ARG A 37 -1.25 -2.41 -17.01
CA ARG A 37 0.09 -1.80 -16.92
C ARG A 37 0.82 -2.17 -15.64
N PHE A 38 0.10 -2.44 -14.55
CA PHE A 38 0.67 -2.81 -13.26
C PHE A 38 0.59 -4.33 -12.98
N ASP A 39 0.47 -5.14 -14.02
CA ASP A 39 0.37 -6.61 -13.92
C ASP A 39 -0.71 -7.05 -12.91
N ARG A 40 -1.87 -6.38 -12.96
CA ARG A 40 -3.04 -6.67 -12.14
C ARG A 40 -4.17 -7.15 -13.06
N PRO A 41 -4.29 -8.46 -13.29
CA PRO A 41 -5.31 -9.00 -14.19
C PRO A 41 -6.70 -8.61 -13.68
N THR A 42 -7.53 -8.12 -14.60
CA THR A 42 -8.93 -7.74 -14.32
C THR A 42 -9.91 -8.86 -14.68
N ASP A 43 -9.43 -10.06 -15.05
CA ASP A 43 -10.21 -11.24 -15.46
C ASP A 43 -10.98 -11.74 -14.25
N GLY A 44 -11.39 -11.38 -13.36
CA GLY A 44 -12.19 -11.78 -12.19
C GLY A 44 -12.75 -10.57 -11.47
N LEU A 45 -12.49 -9.37 -12.01
CA LEU A 45 -13.04 -8.14 -11.47
C LEU A 45 -14.31 -7.74 -12.23
N GLU A 46 -15.35 -7.55 -11.47
CA GLU A 46 -16.57 -6.93 -11.95
C GLU A 46 -16.48 -5.41 -11.81
N PHE A 47 -17.01 -4.70 -12.82
CA PHE A 47 -17.01 -3.23 -12.84
C PHE A 47 -18.44 -2.73 -12.91
N LEU A 48 -18.74 -1.75 -12.07
CA LEU A 48 -19.92 -0.91 -12.17
C LEU A 48 -19.46 0.52 -12.51
N ASP A 49 -19.70 0.95 -13.75
CA ASP A 49 -19.30 2.27 -14.21
C ASP A 49 -20.46 3.27 -14.00
N LEU A 50 -20.28 4.12 -13.02
CA LEU A 50 -21.18 5.24 -12.69
C LEU A 50 -20.48 6.57 -12.92
N SER A 51 -19.38 6.59 -13.71
CA SER A 51 -18.68 7.82 -14.06
C SER A 51 -19.52 8.70 -15.01
N PRO A 52 -19.30 10.01 -15.03
CA PRO A 52 -20.03 10.92 -15.93
C PRO A 52 -19.86 10.61 -17.42
N SER A 53 -18.85 9.85 -17.79
CA SER A 53 -18.57 9.38 -19.17
C SER A 53 -19.04 7.94 -19.42
N GLY A 54 -19.64 7.27 -18.44
CA GLY A 54 -20.16 5.92 -18.57
C GLY A 54 -21.50 5.86 -19.34
N ASP A 55 -21.84 4.66 -19.82
CA ASP A 55 -23.09 4.43 -20.58
C ASP A 55 -24.37 4.83 -19.80
N ALA A 56 -24.31 4.84 -18.47
CA ALA A 56 -25.40 5.28 -17.61
C ALA A 56 -25.79 6.76 -17.82
N PHE A 57 -24.87 7.60 -18.35
CA PHE A 57 -25.11 9.02 -18.63
C PHE A 57 -25.42 9.32 -20.09
N HIS A 58 -25.34 8.34 -21.00
CA HIS A 58 -25.60 8.53 -22.44
C HIS A 58 -27.02 8.19 -22.86
N GLY A 59 -27.90 7.73 -21.96
CA GLY A 59 -29.31 7.52 -22.22
C GLY A 59 -30.16 8.77 -22.05
N ASP A 60 -31.35 8.82 -22.69
CA ASP A 60 -32.36 9.90 -22.53
C ASP A 60 -32.77 10.12 -21.06
N SER A 61 -32.44 9.18 -20.17
CA SER A 61 -32.68 9.22 -18.71
C SER A 61 -31.67 10.07 -17.93
N ALA A 62 -30.58 10.57 -18.57
CA ALA A 62 -29.55 11.34 -17.88
C ALA A 62 -30.07 12.66 -17.28
N TYR A 63 -31.12 13.23 -17.84
CA TYR A 63 -31.78 14.44 -17.34
C TYR A 63 -32.73 14.17 -16.16
N ASP A 64 -33.25 12.95 -16.02
CA ASP A 64 -34.14 12.57 -14.91
C ASP A 64 -33.37 12.20 -13.62
N LEU A 65 -32.07 11.97 -13.70
CA LEU A 65 -31.23 11.63 -12.53
C LEU A 65 -31.08 12.78 -11.53
N PHE A 66 -31.45 14.01 -11.90
CA PHE A 66 -31.19 15.23 -11.12
C PHE A 66 -32.45 15.96 -10.64
N HIS A 67 -33.64 15.36 -10.73
CA HIS A 67 -34.83 15.97 -10.14
C HIS A 67 -34.80 15.87 -8.61
N ALA A 68 -34.62 17.05 -7.99
CA ALA A 68 -34.42 17.24 -6.54
C ALA A 68 -35.65 16.92 -5.66
N ASP A 69 -36.76 16.50 -6.23
CA ASP A 69 -38.05 16.40 -5.52
C ASP A 69 -38.52 14.98 -5.17
N GLU A 70 -37.78 13.92 -5.58
CA GLU A 70 -38.13 12.55 -5.19
C GLU A 70 -37.08 11.97 -4.22
N VAL A 71 -37.39 12.06 -2.94
CA VAL A 71 -36.56 11.68 -1.78
C VAL A 71 -36.40 10.14 -1.60
N GLU A 72 -36.94 9.32 -2.50
CA GLU A 72 -36.92 7.86 -2.35
C GLU A 72 -36.13 7.17 -3.46
N ARG A 73 -34.84 6.86 -3.17
CA ARG A 73 -33.90 6.03 -3.92
C ARG A 73 -33.24 6.73 -5.12
N SER A 74 -32.07 7.29 -4.88
CA SER A 74 -31.17 7.71 -5.98
C SER A 74 -30.97 6.53 -6.94
N PRO A 75 -31.10 6.71 -8.27
CA PRO A 75 -30.82 5.67 -9.28
C PRO A 75 -29.46 5.00 -9.11
N ILE A 76 -28.47 5.75 -8.66
CA ILE A 76 -27.11 5.27 -8.35
C ILE A 76 -27.17 4.23 -7.21
N THR A 77 -27.92 4.48 -6.16
CA THR A 77 -28.04 3.55 -5.04
C THR A 77 -28.71 2.23 -5.48
N GLU A 78 -29.70 2.30 -6.36
CA GLU A 78 -30.35 1.11 -6.90
C GLU A 78 -29.41 0.31 -7.80
N SER A 79 -28.70 0.97 -8.73
CA SER A 79 -27.71 0.32 -9.59
C SER A 79 -26.59 -0.36 -8.79
N ILE A 80 -26.13 0.28 -7.70
CA ILE A 80 -25.15 -0.34 -6.80
C ILE A 80 -25.75 -1.59 -6.13
N ARG A 81 -26.99 -1.52 -5.63
CA ARG A 81 -27.66 -2.65 -4.98
C ARG A 81 -27.84 -3.82 -5.92
N GLU A 82 -28.42 -3.58 -7.11
CA GLU A 82 -28.63 -4.60 -8.12
C GLU A 82 -27.30 -5.29 -8.48
N ARG A 83 -26.25 -4.50 -8.73
CA ARG A 83 -24.94 -5.07 -9.08
C ARG A 83 -24.32 -5.88 -7.94
N VAL A 84 -24.44 -5.42 -6.71
CA VAL A 84 -23.95 -6.15 -5.52
C VAL A 84 -24.75 -7.43 -5.29
N ASP A 85 -26.05 -7.40 -5.50
CA ASP A 85 -26.91 -8.59 -5.37
C ASP A 85 -26.61 -9.63 -6.47
N ASP A 86 -26.27 -9.19 -7.70
CA ASP A 86 -25.92 -10.06 -8.82
C ASP A 86 -24.54 -10.71 -8.67
N VAL A 87 -23.56 -9.94 -8.16
CA VAL A 87 -22.15 -10.34 -8.09
C VAL A 87 -21.80 -11.06 -6.80
N ASP A 88 -22.50 -10.74 -5.70
CA ASP A 88 -22.19 -11.18 -4.31
C ASP A 88 -20.71 -11.08 -3.97
N PRO A 89 -20.12 -9.85 -4.01
CA PRO A 89 -18.69 -9.66 -3.96
C PRO A 89 -18.12 -9.83 -2.54
N ASP A 90 -16.93 -10.49 -2.46
CA ASP A 90 -16.15 -10.57 -1.23
C ASP A 90 -15.41 -9.26 -0.92
N ARG A 91 -15.04 -8.51 -1.97
CA ARG A 91 -14.30 -7.24 -1.88
C ARG A 91 -14.92 -6.18 -2.77
N VAL A 92 -15.12 -5.01 -2.22
CA VAL A 92 -15.69 -3.86 -2.94
C VAL A 92 -14.77 -2.65 -2.81
N LEU A 93 -14.46 -2.03 -3.95
CA LEU A 93 -13.80 -0.73 -4.01
C LEU A 93 -14.78 0.31 -4.55
N VAL A 94 -14.90 1.44 -3.85
CA VAL A 94 -15.64 2.62 -4.34
C VAL A 94 -14.65 3.74 -4.59
N ASP A 95 -14.47 4.14 -5.84
CA ASP A 95 -13.41 5.07 -6.25
C ASP A 95 -13.94 6.18 -7.18
N PRO A 96 -13.91 7.44 -6.76
CA PRO A 96 -13.78 7.89 -5.38
C PRO A 96 -15.16 8.13 -4.70
N ILE A 97 -15.29 7.81 -3.44
CA ILE A 97 -16.55 8.03 -2.68
C ILE A 97 -16.96 9.50 -2.62
N THR A 98 -15.99 10.41 -2.75
CA THR A 98 -16.23 11.86 -2.74
C THR A 98 -17.10 12.36 -3.88
N GLU A 99 -17.21 11.62 -4.98
CA GLU A 99 -18.12 11.99 -6.08
C GLU A 99 -19.60 11.94 -5.63
N LEU A 100 -19.96 11.04 -4.73
CA LEU A 100 -21.33 11.00 -4.17
C LEU A 100 -21.68 12.27 -3.40
N ARG A 101 -20.70 13.06 -2.96
CA ARG A 101 -20.93 14.34 -2.26
C ARG A 101 -21.57 15.38 -3.17
N TYR A 102 -21.19 15.38 -4.46
CA TYR A 102 -21.78 16.30 -5.45
C TYR A 102 -23.23 15.94 -5.81
N LEU A 103 -23.63 14.72 -5.52
CA LEU A 103 -24.99 14.21 -5.77
C LEU A 103 -25.90 14.34 -4.54
N ALA A 104 -25.35 14.65 -3.37
CA ALA A 104 -26.08 14.85 -2.15
C ALA A 104 -26.46 16.33 -1.97
N PRO A 105 -27.70 16.66 -1.55
CA PRO A 105 -28.12 18.05 -1.30
C PRO A 105 -27.32 18.75 -0.21
N ASP A 106 -26.82 18.00 0.77
CA ASP A 106 -26.04 18.50 1.90
C ASP A 106 -25.10 17.43 2.48
N GLU A 107 -24.15 17.85 3.33
CA GLU A 107 -23.17 16.98 3.98
C GLU A 107 -23.82 15.92 4.89
N ARG A 108 -24.95 16.22 5.51
CA ARG A 108 -25.66 15.28 6.36
C ARG A 108 -26.22 14.13 5.53
N GLN A 109 -26.82 14.44 4.38
CA GLN A 109 -27.37 13.45 3.49
C GLN A 109 -26.27 12.61 2.83
N PHE A 110 -25.18 13.22 2.38
CA PHE A 110 -23.98 12.53 1.92
C PHE A 110 -23.50 11.50 2.96
N ARG A 111 -23.30 11.94 4.19
CA ARG A 111 -22.87 11.05 5.27
C ARG A 111 -23.84 9.90 5.53
N THR A 112 -25.14 10.17 5.50
CA THR A 112 -26.17 9.14 5.67
C THR A 112 -26.14 8.12 4.53
N GLN A 113 -25.95 8.56 3.29
CA GLN A 113 -25.80 7.69 2.11
C GLN A 113 -24.56 6.81 2.21
N VAL A 114 -23.41 7.40 2.58
CA VAL A 114 -22.17 6.64 2.75
C VAL A 114 -22.30 5.59 3.85
N LEU A 115 -22.89 5.95 5.00
CA LEU A 115 -23.15 5.00 6.07
C LEU A 115 -24.08 3.85 5.61
N GLY A 116 -25.18 4.19 4.95
CA GLY A 116 -26.12 3.20 4.44
C GLY A 116 -25.46 2.25 3.43
N LEU A 117 -24.59 2.77 2.54
CA LEU A 117 -23.85 1.96 1.59
C LEU A 117 -22.85 1.01 2.30
N VAL A 118 -22.08 1.53 3.24
CA VAL A 118 -21.10 0.73 4.00
C VAL A 118 -21.79 -0.36 4.81
N ASP A 119 -22.88 -0.03 5.51
CA ASP A 119 -23.64 -1.00 6.30
C ASP A 119 -24.27 -2.08 5.41
N PHE A 120 -24.79 -1.70 4.24
CA PHE A 120 -25.34 -2.63 3.26
C PHE A 120 -24.30 -3.63 2.76
N LEU A 121 -23.09 -3.16 2.40
CA LEU A 121 -22.00 -4.00 1.93
C LEU A 121 -21.44 -4.89 3.05
N LYS A 122 -21.26 -4.34 4.25
CA LYS A 122 -20.75 -5.08 5.42
C LYS A 122 -21.75 -6.16 5.87
N ALA A 123 -23.05 -5.92 5.76
CA ALA A 123 -24.07 -6.93 6.10
C ALA A 123 -24.00 -8.17 5.19
N ARG A 124 -23.40 -8.07 4.02
CA ARG A 124 -23.10 -9.18 3.09
C ARG A 124 -21.74 -9.84 3.31
N GLY A 125 -20.97 -9.38 4.30
CA GLY A 125 -19.64 -9.89 4.59
C GLY A 125 -18.53 -9.31 3.72
N ALA A 126 -18.84 -8.36 2.84
CA ALA A 126 -17.85 -7.76 1.96
C ALA A 126 -16.82 -6.92 2.70
N THR A 127 -15.55 -7.01 2.28
CA THR A 127 -14.50 -6.08 2.67
C THR A 127 -14.58 -4.84 1.80
N VAL A 128 -14.81 -3.68 2.39
CA VAL A 128 -15.07 -2.43 1.65
C VAL A 128 -13.88 -1.49 1.75
N VAL A 129 -13.41 -1.01 0.59
CA VAL A 129 -12.41 0.06 0.48
C VAL A 129 -13.07 1.27 -0.17
N LEU A 130 -12.96 2.42 0.47
CA LEU A 130 -13.41 3.70 -0.06
C LEU A 130 -12.18 4.55 -0.35
N THR A 131 -12.05 5.11 -1.54
CA THR A 131 -11.04 6.12 -1.79
C THR A 131 -11.65 7.51 -1.65
N SER A 132 -10.89 8.44 -1.12
CA SER A 132 -11.27 9.84 -0.98
C SER A 132 -10.22 10.75 -1.62
N GLN A 133 -10.67 11.83 -2.20
CA GLN A 133 -9.84 12.93 -2.71
C GLN A 133 -10.00 14.14 -1.78
N ALA A 134 -9.39 14.04 -0.59
CA ALA A 134 -9.39 15.17 0.34
C ALA A 134 -8.72 16.39 -0.31
N ALA A 135 -9.42 17.51 -0.34
CA ALA A 135 -8.88 18.82 -0.67
C ALA A 135 -8.92 19.69 0.60
N HIS A 136 -8.05 20.68 0.69
CA HIS A 136 -8.04 21.62 1.84
C HIS A 136 -9.38 22.31 2.06
N SER A 137 -10.16 22.45 0.98
CA SER A 137 -11.51 23.08 1.02
C SER A 137 -12.62 22.10 1.39
N VAL A 138 -12.38 20.79 1.31
CA VAL A 138 -13.38 19.73 1.57
C VAL A 138 -12.67 18.59 2.30
N PRO A 139 -12.51 18.71 3.63
CA PRO A 139 -11.90 17.65 4.44
C PRO A 139 -12.79 16.42 4.46
N ASP A 140 -12.17 15.24 4.61
CA ASP A 140 -12.85 13.94 4.72
C ASP A 140 -12.75 13.35 6.13
N ASP A 141 -12.45 14.19 7.12
CA ASP A 141 -12.27 13.78 8.51
C ASP A 141 -13.49 13.06 9.08
N ASP A 142 -14.68 13.47 8.67
CA ASP A 142 -15.94 12.85 9.08
C ASP A 142 -16.08 11.42 8.57
N LEU A 143 -15.60 11.11 7.35
CA LEU A 143 -15.57 9.74 6.81
C LEU A 143 -14.60 8.85 7.57
N GLN A 144 -13.48 9.41 8.03
CA GLN A 144 -12.47 8.66 8.78
C GLN A 144 -13.02 8.12 10.11
N PHE A 145 -14.04 8.77 10.70
CA PHE A 145 -14.69 8.26 11.91
C PHE A 145 -15.57 7.04 11.64
N LEU A 146 -16.10 6.89 10.42
CA LEU A 146 -17.04 5.83 10.04
C LEU A 146 -16.35 4.50 9.75
N VAL A 147 -15.08 4.51 9.36
CA VAL A 147 -14.35 3.32 8.89
C VAL A 147 -13.52 2.67 10.01
N ASP A 148 -13.19 1.40 9.83
CA ASP A 148 -12.39 0.62 10.79
C ASP A 148 -10.88 0.84 10.61
N ALA A 149 -10.46 1.21 9.40
CA ALA A 149 -9.07 1.52 9.07
C ALA A 149 -8.98 2.80 8.23
N VAL A 150 -7.92 3.58 8.42
CA VAL A 150 -7.57 4.72 7.58
C VAL A 150 -6.15 4.51 7.08
N VAL A 151 -5.98 4.57 5.77
CA VAL A 151 -4.67 4.54 5.10
C VAL A 151 -4.51 5.86 4.37
N THR A 152 -3.49 6.61 4.72
CA THR A 152 -3.17 7.89 4.09
C THR A 152 -1.99 7.73 3.16
N LEU A 153 -2.18 8.10 1.89
CA LEU A 153 -1.13 8.18 0.88
C LEU A 153 -0.77 9.65 0.68
N ASP A 154 0.49 9.96 0.86
CA ASP A 154 1.01 11.32 0.72
C ASP A 154 2.17 11.37 -0.27
N VAL A 155 2.39 12.56 -0.86
CA VAL A 155 3.50 12.84 -1.78
C VAL A 155 4.16 14.13 -1.34
N ASP A 156 5.39 14.01 -0.85
CA ASP A 156 6.27 15.13 -0.56
C ASP A 156 7.34 15.20 -1.65
N GLU A 157 7.56 16.37 -2.25
CA GLU A 157 8.44 16.73 -3.37
C GLU A 157 9.04 15.55 -4.19
N ARG A 158 9.58 14.52 -3.57
CA ARG A 158 10.24 13.37 -4.21
C ARG A 158 9.88 12.00 -3.62
N ARG A 159 9.07 11.95 -2.56
CA ARG A 159 8.79 10.70 -1.85
C ARG A 159 7.30 10.48 -1.73
N ARG A 160 6.88 9.27 -2.07
CA ARG A 160 5.55 8.81 -1.69
C ARG A 160 5.63 8.11 -0.36
N THR A 161 4.68 8.37 0.49
CA THR A 161 4.57 7.71 1.80
C THR A 161 3.17 7.18 2.03
N LEU A 162 3.10 6.11 2.82
CA LEU A 162 1.88 5.53 3.32
C LEU A 162 1.93 5.55 4.85
N SER A 163 0.87 5.98 5.47
CA SER A 163 0.69 5.87 6.93
C SER A 163 -0.65 5.26 7.27
N VAL A 164 -0.75 4.62 8.44
CA VAL A 164 -1.98 4.01 8.95
C VAL A 164 -2.34 4.69 10.27
N PRO A 165 -3.01 5.87 10.21
CA PRO A 165 -3.37 6.63 11.42
C PRO A 165 -4.42 5.93 12.28
N LYS A 166 -5.27 5.07 11.68
CA LYS A 166 -6.32 4.33 12.37
C LYS A 166 -6.38 2.89 11.87
N PHE A 167 -6.43 1.95 12.81
CA PHE A 167 -6.70 0.56 12.54
C PHE A 167 -7.30 -0.12 13.77
N ARG A 168 -8.55 -0.60 13.67
CA ARG A 168 -9.26 -1.22 14.79
C ARG A 168 -8.92 -2.70 15.01
N GLY A 169 -8.37 -3.36 13.99
CA GLY A 169 -8.11 -4.81 14.03
C GLY A 169 -6.88 -5.22 14.83
N SER A 170 -5.82 -4.39 14.85
CA SER A 170 -4.57 -4.66 15.54
C SER A 170 -3.71 -3.41 15.68
N ALA A 171 -2.52 -3.57 16.31
CA ALA A 171 -1.53 -2.49 16.35
C ALA A 171 -0.88 -2.30 14.97
N ALA A 172 -1.17 -1.18 14.31
CA ALA A 172 -0.47 -0.78 13.10
C ALA A 172 0.90 -0.19 13.42
N ARG A 173 1.87 -0.36 12.49
CA ARG A 173 3.15 0.34 12.59
C ARG A 173 2.93 1.83 12.39
N ARG A 174 3.44 2.63 13.32
CA ARG A 174 3.26 4.09 13.31
C ARG A 174 4.23 4.79 12.37
N GLY A 175 3.80 5.96 11.89
CA GLY A 175 4.58 6.88 11.06
C GLY A 175 4.51 6.58 9.58
N PRO A 176 5.15 7.44 8.75
CA PRO A 176 5.15 7.27 7.31
C PRO A 176 6.12 6.17 6.89
N HIS A 177 5.65 5.28 6.03
CA HIS A 177 6.40 4.23 5.35
C HIS A 177 6.67 4.65 3.92
N THR A 178 7.84 4.33 3.38
CA THR A 178 8.17 4.66 1.98
C THR A 178 7.35 3.81 1.01
N VAL A 179 6.84 4.44 -0.04
CA VAL A 179 6.12 3.77 -1.12
C VAL A 179 6.84 4.00 -2.44
N THR A 180 7.03 2.93 -3.20
CA THR A 180 7.43 2.99 -4.61
C THR A 180 6.32 2.40 -5.47
N ILE A 181 6.17 2.93 -6.68
CA ILE A 181 5.23 2.41 -7.69
C ILE A 181 6.06 2.19 -8.95
N ASP A 182 6.08 0.97 -9.44
CA ASP A 182 6.74 0.54 -10.66
C ASP A 182 5.80 -0.37 -11.49
N ASP A 183 6.30 -1.01 -12.52
CA ASP A 183 5.51 -1.85 -13.41
C ASP A 183 4.88 -3.08 -12.70
N ALA A 184 5.41 -3.49 -11.54
CA ALA A 184 4.84 -4.55 -10.70
C ALA A 184 3.78 -4.02 -9.71
N GLY A 185 3.48 -2.72 -9.74
CA GLY A 185 2.48 -2.07 -8.89
C GLY A 185 3.06 -1.29 -7.72
N MET A 186 2.39 -1.34 -6.57
CA MET A 186 2.76 -0.59 -5.38
C MET A 186 3.55 -1.45 -4.40
N HIS A 187 4.72 -0.96 -4.01
CA HIS A 187 5.56 -1.56 -2.97
C HIS A 187 5.62 -0.65 -1.75
N VAL A 188 5.37 -1.21 -0.58
CA VAL A 188 5.47 -0.50 0.69
C VAL A 188 6.69 -0.99 1.45
N TRP A 189 7.59 -0.07 1.79
CA TRP A 189 8.80 -0.32 2.55
C TRP A 189 8.58 0.15 4.00
N PRO A 190 8.26 -0.77 4.93
CA PRO A 190 8.01 -0.38 6.30
C PRO A 190 9.23 0.29 6.92
N ARG A 191 9.00 1.39 7.65
CA ARG A 191 10.06 2.02 8.43
C ARG A 191 10.63 1.02 9.42
N LEU A 192 11.95 0.98 9.52
CA LEU A 192 12.64 0.16 10.52
C LEU A 192 12.23 0.58 11.93
N ASP A 193 11.88 -0.39 12.72
CA ASP A 193 11.58 -0.25 14.13
C ASP A 193 12.64 -1.04 14.91
N PRO A 194 13.67 -0.39 15.48
CA PRO A 194 14.76 -1.09 16.16
C PRO A 194 14.29 -1.97 17.32
N GLU A 195 13.22 -1.55 18.01
CA GLU A 195 12.70 -2.30 19.17
C GLU A 195 12.12 -3.67 18.79
N ARG A 196 11.69 -3.85 17.56
CA ARG A 196 11.13 -5.13 17.06
C ARG A 196 12.17 -6.07 16.48
N HIS A 197 13.44 -5.67 16.42
CA HIS A 197 14.52 -6.46 15.83
C HIS A 197 15.49 -7.03 16.86
N HIS A 198 15.11 -7.08 18.13
CA HIS A 198 15.88 -7.83 19.11
C HIS A 198 15.83 -9.32 18.76
N ARG A 199 16.99 -9.85 18.39
CA ARG A 199 17.22 -11.30 18.34
C ARG A 199 18.07 -11.66 19.56
N ASP A 200 17.59 -12.62 20.36
CA ASP A 200 18.44 -13.28 21.33
C ASP A 200 19.54 -14.03 20.57
N ARG A 201 20.72 -13.46 20.55
CA ARG A 201 21.90 -14.11 19.99
C ARG A 201 22.78 -14.59 21.14
N SER A 202 23.29 -15.82 21.02
CA SER A 202 24.37 -16.27 21.89
C SER A 202 25.59 -15.39 21.73
N LEU A 203 26.14 -14.96 22.85
CA LEU A 203 27.43 -14.26 22.84
C LEU A 203 28.49 -15.21 22.28
N GLY A 204 29.25 -14.76 21.32
CA GLY A 204 30.30 -15.52 20.66
C GLY A 204 31.25 -14.58 19.94
N GLU A 205 32.28 -15.14 19.34
CA GLU A 205 33.29 -14.41 18.61
C GLU A 205 33.19 -14.74 17.11
N LEU A 206 33.32 -13.74 16.29
CA LEU A 206 33.32 -13.84 14.83
C LEU A 206 34.76 -13.69 14.34
N ALA A 207 35.41 -14.81 14.07
CA ALA A 207 36.75 -14.81 13.52
C ALA A 207 36.79 -14.20 12.10
N SER A 208 37.81 -13.46 11.80
CA SER A 208 38.09 -12.90 10.47
C SER A 208 38.66 -13.94 9.50
N GLY A 209 39.23 -15.01 10.01
CA GLY A 209 40.02 -15.99 9.26
C GLY A 209 41.43 -15.51 8.91
N VAL A 210 41.87 -14.41 9.49
CA VAL A 210 43.24 -13.92 9.45
C VAL A 210 43.84 -14.16 10.84
N ALA A 211 44.66 -15.20 10.97
CA ALA A 211 45.14 -15.70 12.28
C ALA A 211 45.73 -14.61 13.17
N GLY A 212 46.59 -13.73 12.64
CA GLY A 212 47.16 -12.65 13.42
C GLY A 212 46.17 -11.57 13.84
N LEU A 213 45.09 -11.34 13.07
CA LEU A 213 44.03 -10.43 13.44
C LEU A 213 43.11 -11.04 14.49
N ASP A 214 42.79 -12.31 14.35
CA ASP A 214 41.96 -13.03 15.31
C ASP A 214 42.65 -13.17 16.66
N GLU A 215 44.00 -13.39 16.68
CA GLU A 215 44.81 -13.37 17.89
C GLU A 215 44.79 -12.00 18.58
N LEU A 216 44.90 -10.89 17.82
CA LEU A 216 44.83 -9.52 18.36
C LEU A 216 43.44 -9.18 18.93
N LEU A 217 42.39 -9.84 18.46
CA LEU A 217 41.02 -9.64 18.88
C LEU A 217 40.52 -10.72 19.87
N ASP A 218 41.47 -11.53 20.43
CA ASP A 218 41.15 -12.61 21.36
C ASP A 218 40.11 -13.61 20.83
N GLY A 219 40.21 -13.96 19.53
CA GLY A 219 39.33 -14.90 18.83
C GLY A 219 38.49 -14.27 17.71
N GLY A 220 38.27 -12.98 17.73
CA GLY A 220 37.52 -12.27 16.71
C GLY A 220 36.69 -11.10 17.24
N ILE A 221 35.71 -10.69 16.46
CA ILE A 221 34.77 -9.63 16.86
C ILE A 221 33.60 -10.24 17.64
N THR A 222 33.26 -9.67 18.79
CA THR A 222 32.14 -10.13 19.60
C THR A 222 30.81 -10.07 18.81
N THR A 223 30.05 -11.16 18.81
CA THR A 223 28.74 -11.24 18.15
C THR A 223 27.77 -10.17 18.69
N GLY A 224 27.14 -9.41 17.80
CA GLY A 224 26.20 -8.34 18.18
C GLY A 224 26.88 -7.01 18.53
N ALA A 225 28.22 -6.94 18.55
CA ALA A 225 28.92 -5.69 18.76
C ALA A 225 28.96 -4.83 17.50
N LEU A 226 29.02 -3.52 17.66
CA LEU A 226 29.32 -2.56 16.61
C LEU A 226 30.84 -2.36 16.56
N THR A 227 31.45 -2.74 15.44
CA THR A 227 32.89 -2.52 15.22
C THR A 227 33.09 -1.41 14.18
N PHE A 228 33.95 -0.45 14.51
CA PHE A 228 34.30 0.65 13.62
C PHE A 228 35.75 0.46 13.10
N LEU A 229 35.88 0.29 11.78
CA LEU A 229 37.21 0.13 11.12
C LEU A 229 37.58 1.45 10.44
N SER A 230 38.61 2.12 10.93
CA SER A 230 39.10 3.41 10.42
C SER A 230 40.47 3.34 9.85
N GLY A 231 40.84 4.28 9.00
CA GLY A 231 42.17 4.43 8.40
C GLY A 231 42.11 5.18 7.07
N PRO A 232 43.28 5.63 6.54
CA PRO A 232 43.38 6.32 5.25
C PRO A 232 42.88 5.46 4.07
N THR A 233 42.68 6.07 2.90
CA THR A 233 42.35 5.34 1.68
C THR A 233 43.47 4.37 1.29
N GLY A 234 43.07 3.16 0.83
CA GLY A 234 44.02 2.16 0.33
C GLY A 234 44.64 1.24 1.40
N VAL A 235 44.38 1.42 2.70
CA VAL A 235 44.97 0.59 3.77
C VAL A 235 44.30 -0.77 3.98
N GLY A 236 43.31 -1.12 3.16
CA GLY A 236 42.68 -2.45 3.22
C GLY A 236 41.39 -2.54 4.08
N LYS A 237 40.73 -1.42 4.44
CA LYS A 237 39.49 -1.44 5.22
C LYS A 237 38.43 -2.35 4.62
N THR A 238 38.10 -2.13 3.35
CA THR A 238 37.11 -2.94 2.62
C THR A 238 37.51 -4.41 2.54
N THR A 239 38.81 -4.67 2.29
CA THR A 239 39.34 -6.03 2.24
C THR A 239 39.21 -6.74 3.59
N THR A 240 39.49 -6.05 4.69
CA THR A 240 39.32 -6.61 6.04
C THR A 240 37.86 -6.89 6.34
N ALA A 241 36.94 -5.98 6.00
CA ALA A 241 35.52 -6.21 6.17
C ALA A 241 35.01 -7.42 5.36
N LEU A 242 35.46 -7.56 4.11
CA LEU A 242 35.14 -8.70 3.25
C LEU A 242 35.68 -10.03 3.78
N GLN A 243 36.81 -10.03 4.51
CA GLN A 243 37.31 -11.24 5.17
C GLN A 243 36.32 -11.79 6.20
N PHE A 244 35.75 -10.94 7.06
CA PHE A 244 34.70 -11.36 7.99
C PHE A 244 33.48 -11.91 7.26
N MET A 245 33.03 -11.27 6.17
CA MET A 245 31.90 -11.74 5.36
C MET A 245 32.23 -13.09 4.68
N THR A 246 33.42 -13.28 4.18
CA THR A 246 33.87 -14.53 3.59
C THR A 246 33.89 -15.67 4.62
N GLN A 247 34.32 -15.41 5.82
CA GLN A 247 34.26 -16.39 6.90
C GLN A 247 32.82 -16.68 7.34
N ALA A 248 31.94 -15.68 7.39
CA ALA A 248 30.53 -15.87 7.65
C ALA A 248 29.89 -16.80 6.59
N ALA A 249 30.16 -16.52 5.30
CA ALA A 249 29.68 -17.38 4.21
C ALA A 249 30.20 -18.82 4.30
N ARG A 250 31.46 -19.04 4.71
CA ARG A 250 32.02 -20.38 4.93
C ARG A 250 31.34 -21.14 6.07
N ARG A 251 30.78 -20.43 7.05
CA ARG A 251 29.97 -21.00 8.14
C ARG A 251 28.50 -21.20 7.75
N GLY A 252 28.10 -20.81 6.53
CA GLY A 252 26.69 -20.84 6.08
C GLY A 252 25.85 -19.69 6.63
N GLU A 253 26.48 -18.62 7.10
CA GLU A 253 25.80 -17.42 7.61
C GLU A 253 25.56 -16.42 6.48
N GLU A 254 24.44 -15.68 6.59
CA GLU A 254 24.16 -14.59 5.65
C GLU A 254 24.85 -13.29 6.09
N SER A 255 25.43 -12.58 5.14
CA SER A 255 26.06 -11.29 5.34
C SER A 255 25.54 -10.27 4.35
N VAL A 256 25.38 -9.02 4.78
CA VAL A 256 24.92 -7.91 3.92
C VAL A 256 25.96 -6.81 3.92
N LEU A 257 26.32 -6.35 2.73
CA LEU A 257 27.22 -5.21 2.54
C LEU A 257 26.47 -4.04 1.92
N TYR A 258 26.49 -2.91 2.61
CA TYR A 258 26.01 -1.64 2.08
C TYR A 258 27.21 -0.83 1.57
N SER A 259 27.37 -0.75 0.25
CA SER A 259 28.42 0.05 -0.40
C SER A 259 27.87 1.39 -0.85
N PHE A 260 28.60 2.47 -0.54
CA PHE A 260 28.27 3.84 -0.95
C PHE A 260 29.27 4.41 -1.96
N GLU A 261 30.39 3.72 -2.21
CA GLU A 261 31.48 4.19 -3.08
C GLU A 261 31.65 3.31 -4.30
N GLU A 262 31.52 1.99 -4.18
CA GLU A 262 31.81 1.03 -5.24
C GLU A 262 30.56 0.27 -5.68
N SER A 263 30.46 -0.03 -6.98
CA SER A 263 29.38 -0.87 -7.50
C SER A 263 29.58 -2.34 -7.09
N PRO A 264 28.51 -3.16 -7.00
CA PRO A 264 28.62 -4.59 -6.72
C PRO A 264 29.53 -5.32 -7.72
N GLN A 265 29.49 -4.93 -8.99
CA GLN A 265 30.32 -5.53 -10.05
C GLN A 265 31.80 -5.28 -9.82
N THR A 266 32.18 -4.07 -9.39
CA THR A 266 33.58 -3.72 -9.07
C THR A 266 34.08 -4.50 -7.86
N MET A 267 33.20 -4.71 -6.85
CA MET A 267 33.54 -5.46 -5.64
C MET A 267 33.76 -6.95 -5.90
N VAL A 268 32.93 -7.56 -6.75
CA VAL A 268 33.08 -8.98 -7.10
C VAL A 268 34.25 -9.26 -7.99
N ALA A 269 34.72 -8.26 -8.76
CA ALA A 269 35.85 -8.39 -9.67
C ALA A 269 37.22 -8.28 -8.95
N ARG A 270 37.24 -7.93 -7.67
CA ARG A 270 38.45 -7.88 -6.81
C ARG A 270 38.68 -9.18 -6.06
#